data_46900e45ca73c454d6ccbb5f5343501c
#
_entry.id   46900e45ca73c454d6ccbb5f5343501c
#
_cell.length_a   1.000
_cell.length_b   1.000
_cell.length_c   1.000
_cell.angle_alpha   90.00
_cell.angle_beta   90.00
_cell.angle_gamma   90.00
#
_symmetry.space_group_name_H-M   'P 1'
#
loop_
_entity.id
_entity.type
_entity.pdbx_description
1 polymer ?
#
loop_
_entity_poly.entity_id
_entity_poly.type
_entity_poly.pdbx_seq_one_letter_code
_entity_poly.pdbx_strand_id
1 'polypeptide(L)'
;MTALVLGGCAAGSRGTDQAAEVSTTAKSILPAEHKDIAKGIYELAYSAKQDAVFVAVSGGFSKVPGKPMVARLNPQTLEVEKEIPLRRKAFGVALDDAKNRLYVGNTLDLSVTVVDIQRNRVVRTIQLMGKKKSANGRPAYTHDLRELVVDSANNRLYVTGHSEKGSVLFVVDTRRNRVIKTIPGLGNAKAPGLVLDAKGGLVFTSNLLGEVVVIDTKTQAVTQRFQTRSDQPMNIAYDSATQRLFITDQGLKMITDYQAKSIEGFKSRHPGKRILVLNANTGEEIKSVPVSDGPLALRLDEQRKRLYVTSRAGAQVSVFDSETYALLHSVNLPPFPQSIALDEARNVLFVTVKADTSKDGLAEDSVARIQLP
;
A
#
# COMPACT_ATOMS: atom_id res chain seq x y z
N MET A 1 -61.41 -38.22 -35.49
CA MET A 1 -61.88 -36.82 -35.57
C MET A 1 -60.91 -36.00 -34.76
N THR A 2 -59.95 -35.49 -35.39
CA THR A 2 -59.69 -34.12 -35.83
C THR A 2 -59.94 -33.00 -34.78
N ALA A 3 -58.90 -32.40 -34.28
CA ALA A 3 -58.79 -30.94 -34.20
C ALA A 3 -57.34 -30.50 -33.81
N LEU A 4 -56.71 -29.80 -34.71
CA LEU A 4 -55.52 -28.98 -34.54
C LEU A 4 -55.85 -27.77 -33.66
N VAL A 5 -54.91 -27.32 -32.80
CA VAL A 5 -54.79 -25.90 -32.43
C VAL A 5 -53.31 -25.53 -32.34
N LEU A 6 -52.94 -24.56 -33.13
CA LEU A 6 -51.71 -23.80 -33.17
C LEU A 6 -51.66 -22.86 -31.97
N GLY A 7 -50.54 -22.74 -31.31
CA GLY A 7 -50.29 -21.74 -30.28
C GLY A 7 -48.82 -21.31 -30.24
N GLY A 8 -48.57 -20.04 -30.49
CA GLY A 8 -47.35 -19.41 -30.89
C GLY A 8 -46.15 -19.48 -29.91
N CYS A 9 -45.01 -19.53 -30.52
CA CYS A 9 -43.72 -19.30 -29.88
C CYS A 9 -43.51 -17.81 -29.59
N ALA A 10 -43.43 -17.44 -28.31
CA ALA A 10 -42.83 -16.18 -27.91
C ALA A 10 -41.37 -16.46 -27.55
N ALA A 11 -40.45 -16.10 -28.43
CA ALA A 11 -39.06 -16.12 -28.20
C ALA A 11 -38.70 -14.94 -27.26
N GLY A 12 -38.55 -15.19 -25.98
CA GLY A 12 -37.93 -14.27 -25.04
C GLY A 12 -36.42 -14.28 -25.26
N SER A 13 -35.88 -13.24 -25.84
CA SER A 13 -34.45 -12.98 -25.90
C SER A 13 -33.93 -12.75 -24.50
N ARG A 14 -33.31 -13.76 -23.90
CA ARG A 14 -32.41 -13.57 -22.74
C ARG A 14 -31.17 -12.90 -23.27
N GLY A 15 -31.04 -11.60 -23.02
CA GLY A 15 -29.79 -10.89 -23.13
C GLY A 15 -28.81 -11.53 -22.12
N THR A 16 -27.88 -12.30 -22.64
CA THR A 16 -26.69 -12.70 -21.87
C THR A 16 -25.82 -11.47 -21.76
N ASP A 17 -25.86 -10.78 -20.61
CA ASP A 17 -24.79 -9.90 -20.18
C ASP A 17 -23.52 -10.75 -20.05
N GLN A 18 -22.81 -10.91 -21.17
CA GLN A 18 -21.42 -11.36 -21.14
C GLN A 18 -20.60 -10.25 -20.48
N ALA A 19 -20.38 -10.36 -19.18
CA ALA A 19 -19.35 -9.58 -18.52
C ALA A 19 -18.05 -9.83 -19.30
N ALA A 20 -17.55 -8.82 -19.98
CA ALA A 20 -16.32 -8.90 -20.74
C ALA A 20 -15.21 -9.48 -19.85
N GLU A 21 -14.62 -10.60 -20.26
CA GLU A 21 -13.49 -11.20 -19.54
C GLU A 21 -12.34 -10.20 -19.51
N VAL A 22 -11.81 -9.95 -18.31
CA VAL A 22 -10.64 -9.08 -18.16
C VAL A 22 -9.43 -9.80 -18.74
N SER A 23 -8.78 -9.18 -19.73
CA SER A 23 -7.56 -9.71 -20.32
C SER A 23 -6.48 -9.87 -19.25
N THR A 24 -6.03 -11.10 -19.04
CA THR A 24 -4.94 -11.45 -18.11
C THR A 24 -3.58 -11.53 -18.81
N THR A 25 -3.54 -11.37 -20.13
CA THR A 25 -2.31 -11.37 -20.91
C THR A 25 -1.86 -9.95 -21.20
N ALA A 26 -0.67 -9.60 -20.76
CA ALA A 26 -0.07 -8.28 -21.02
C ALA A 26 0.18 -8.09 -22.52
N LYS A 27 -0.08 -6.89 -23.02
CA LYS A 27 0.23 -6.51 -24.41
C LYS A 27 1.74 -6.47 -24.67
N SER A 28 2.55 -6.15 -23.67
CA SER A 28 4.02 -6.16 -23.76
C SER A 28 4.67 -6.37 -22.39
N ILE A 29 5.91 -6.86 -22.42
CA ILE A 29 6.80 -6.93 -21.27
C ILE A 29 7.79 -5.76 -21.40
N LEU A 30 7.85 -4.92 -20.36
CA LEU A 30 8.75 -3.77 -20.34
C LEU A 30 10.05 -4.14 -19.63
N PRO A 31 11.20 -3.55 -20.07
CA PRO A 31 12.47 -3.71 -19.38
C PRO A 31 12.49 -2.90 -18.08
N ALA A 32 13.35 -3.30 -17.16
CA ALA A 32 13.65 -2.58 -15.93
C ALA A 32 15.16 -2.53 -15.71
N GLU A 33 15.64 -1.37 -15.33
CA GLU A 33 16.98 -1.20 -14.75
C GLU A 33 16.86 -1.36 -13.24
N HIS A 34 17.82 -2.01 -12.58
CA HIS A 34 17.82 -2.11 -11.11
C HIS A 34 19.23 -1.97 -10.56
N LYS A 35 19.31 -1.50 -9.31
CA LYS A 35 20.55 -1.31 -8.60
C LYS A 35 20.41 -1.71 -7.15
N ASP A 36 21.38 -2.45 -6.65
CA ASP A 36 21.51 -2.80 -5.23
C ASP A 36 21.81 -1.52 -4.42
N ILE A 37 21.10 -1.33 -3.33
CA ILE A 37 21.16 -0.10 -2.54
C ILE A 37 21.64 -0.36 -1.12
N ALA A 38 20.97 -1.25 -0.39
CA ALA A 38 21.28 -1.52 1.01
C ALA A 38 20.46 -2.70 1.55
N LYS A 39 20.87 -3.25 2.66
CA LYS A 39 20.08 -4.25 3.40
C LYS A 39 18.88 -3.61 4.08
N GLY A 40 17.71 -4.20 3.88
CA GLY A 40 16.49 -3.83 4.60
C GLY A 40 15.82 -2.57 4.09
N ILE A 41 15.77 -2.36 2.76
CA ILE A 41 14.94 -1.31 2.18
C ILE A 41 13.46 -1.70 2.29
N TYR A 42 12.58 -0.69 2.40
CA TYR A 42 11.13 -0.89 2.47
C TYR A 42 10.40 0.02 1.49
N GLU A 43 9.89 1.14 1.94
CA GLU A 43 9.15 2.05 1.08
C GLU A 43 10.03 3.15 0.50
N LEU A 44 9.53 3.75 -0.58
CA LEU A 44 10.19 4.84 -1.28
C LEU A 44 9.18 5.93 -1.67
N ALA A 45 9.70 7.13 -1.90
CA ALA A 45 8.94 8.24 -2.44
C ALA A 45 9.81 9.00 -3.46
N TYR A 46 9.19 9.49 -4.55
CA TYR A 46 9.83 10.39 -5.50
C TYR A 46 9.42 11.82 -5.20
N SER A 47 10.40 12.72 -5.10
CA SER A 47 10.20 14.15 -4.97
C SER A 47 10.49 14.83 -6.31
N ALA A 48 9.44 15.36 -6.94
CA ALA A 48 9.58 16.14 -8.16
C ALA A 48 10.34 17.46 -7.89
N LYS A 49 10.14 18.04 -6.71
CA LYS A 49 10.79 19.29 -6.32
C LYS A 49 12.30 19.15 -6.07
N GLN A 50 12.74 18.00 -5.57
CA GLN A 50 14.16 17.72 -5.30
C GLN A 50 14.80 16.90 -6.42
N ASP A 51 14.02 16.47 -7.41
CA ASP A 51 14.39 15.51 -8.45
C ASP A 51 15.21 14.34 -7.86
N ALA A 52 14.60 13.61 -6.94
CA ALA A 52 15.29 12.57 -6.19
C ALA A 52 14.30 11.49 -5.69
N VAL A 53 14.79 10.26 -5.58
CA VAL A 53 14.08 9.15 -4.92
C VAL A 53 14.60 9.02 -3.50
N PHE A 54 13.71 8.94 -2.52
CA PHE A 54 14.03 8.73 -1.11
C PHE A 54 13.57 7.35 -0.67
N VAL A 55 14.49 6.54 -0.18
CA VAL A 55 14.26 5.14 0.19
C VAL A 55 14.43 4.95 1.68
N ALA A 56 13.43 4.36 2.34
CA ALA A 56 13.51 3.98 3.75
C ALA A 56 14.35 2.69 3.90
N VAL A 57 15.42 2.78 4.67
CA VAL A 57 16.35 1.68 4.93
C VAL A 57 16.33 1.34 6.42
N SER A 58 15.90 0.12 6.76
CA SER A 58 15.92 -0.37 8.16
C SER A 58 17.26 -0.90 8.60
N GLY A 59 18.17 -1.18 7.67
CA GLY A 59 19.42 -1.91 7.92
C GLY A 59 19.23 -3.43 8.06
N GLY A 60 18.03 -3.95 7.83
CA GLY A 60 17.71 -5.39 7.94
C GLY A 60 17.65 -5.93 9.37
N PHE A 61 17.52 -7.25 9.48
CA PHE A 61 17.39 -8.00 10.74
C PHE A 61 18.40 -9.15 10.85
N SER A 62 19.40 -9.20 9.97
CA SER A 62 20.46 -10.20 10.00
C SER A 62 21.35 -10.04 11.25
N LYS A 63 22.21 -11.05 11.52
CA LYS A 63 23.19 -11.00 12.63
C LYS A 63 24.13 -9.79 12.53
N VAL A 64 24.41 -9.33 11.30
CA VAL A 64 25.19 -8.12 11.03
C VAL A 64 24.27 -7.13 10.30
N PRO A 65 23.48 -6.34 11.05
CA PRO A 65 22.57 -5.39 10.44
C PRO A 65 23.34 -4.19 9.85
N GLY A 66 22.82 -3.64 8.76
CA GLY A 66 23.23 -2.33 8.27
C GLY A 66 22.72 -1.19 9.17
N LYS A 67 23.07 0.03 8.83
CA LYS A 67 22.63 1.23 9.56
C LYS A 67 21.25 1.69 9.05
N PRO A 68 20.32 2.04 9.93
CA PRO A 68 19.08 2.68 9.51
C PRO A 68 19.35 4.05 8.89
N MET A 69 18.71 4.32 7.74
CA MET A 69 18.88 5.61 7.04
C MET A 69 17.69 5.89 6.10
N VAL A 70 17.62 7.09 5.56
CA VAL A 70 16.96 7.39 4.30
C VAL A 70 18.05 7.55 3.26
N ALA A 71 18.04 6.74 2.22
CA ALA A 71 18.91 6.90 1.06
C ALA A 71 18.25 7.85 0.05
N ARG A 72 18.97 8.90 -0.37
CA ARG A 72 18.59 9.76 -1.48
C ARG A 72 19.28 9.25 -2.73
N LEU A 73 18.51 8.93 -3.74
CA LEU A 73 19.02 8.39 -5.01
C LEU A 73 18.81 9.39 -6.15
N ASN A 74 19.73 9.37 -7.08
CA ASN A 74 19.54 9.97 -8.40
C ASN A 74 18.44 9.22 -9.15
N PRO A 75 17.41 9.88 -9.70
CA PRO A 75 16.28 9.19 -10.32
C PRO A 75 16.60 8.63 -11.72
N GLN A 76 17.70 9.03 -12.35
CA GLN A 76 18.13 8.52 -13.66
C GLN A 76 19.08 7.31 -13.53
N THR A 77 20.02 7.38 -12.58
CA THR A 77 21.09 6.36 -12.44
C THR A 77 20.92 5.43 -11.25
N LEU A 78 19.99 5.74 -10.34
CA LEU A 78 19.78 5.08 -9.05
C LEU A 78 21.02 5.12 -8.12
N GLU A 79 22.02 5.95 -8.42
CA GLU A 79 23.18 6.15 -7.54
C GLU A 79 22.75 6.79 -6.20
N VAL A 80 23.35 6.33 -5.11
CA VAL A 80 23.14 6.94 -3.80
C VAL A 80 23.89 8.27 -3.74
N GLU A 81 23.16 9.38 -3.82
CA GLU A 81 23.73 10.73 -3.72
C GLU A 81 23.97 11.15 -2.28
N LYS A 82 23.11 10.67 -1.36
CA LYS A 82 23.20 11.01 0.06
C LYS A 82 22.59 9.95 0.95
N GLU A 83 23.28 9.63 2.03
CA GLU A 83 22.75 8.89 3.17
C GLU A 83 22.33 9.87 4.26
N ILE A 84 21.10 9.72 4.76
CA ILE A 84 20.55 10.49 5.88
C ILE A 84 20.42 9.51 7.06
N PRO A 85 21.35 9.50 8.00
CA PRO A 85 21.36 8.50 9.08
C PRO A 85 20.17 8.70 10.02
N LEU A 86 19.57 7.59 10.42
CA LEU A 86 18.46 7.54 11.36
C LEU A 86 18.89 6.83 12.65
N ARG A 87 18.24 7.17 13.76
CA ARG A 87 18.42 6.48 15.06
C ARG A 87 17.52 5.23 15.18
N ARG A 88 16.50 5.13 14.36
CA ARG A 88 15.45 4.08 14.41
C ARG A 88 15.27 3.47 13.03
N LYS A 89 14.90 2.19 12.99
CA LYS A 89 14.67 1.48 11.73
C LYS A 89 13.53 2.13 10.93
N ALA A 90 13.78 2.34 9.64
CA ALA A 90 12.86 2.98 8.70
C ALA A 90 12.06 1.94 7.91
N PHE A 91 10.75 2.18 7.74
CA PHE A 91 9.84 1.29 7.01
C PHE A 91 8.94 2.07 6.05
N GLY A 92 7.77 2.52 6.48
CA GLY A 92 6.84 3.30 5.68
C GLY A 92 7.29 4.74 5.48
N VAL A 93 6.86 5.36 4.37
CA VAL A 93 7.14 6.78 4.10
C VAL A 93 5.92 7.53 3.59
N ALA A 94 5.81 8.81 3.96
CA ALA A 94 4.89 9.77 3.35
C ALA A 94 5.63 11.06 3.02
N LEU A 95 5.49 11.53 1.79
CA LEU A 95 6.16 12.73 1.29
C LEU A 95 5.22 13.93 1.24
N ASP A 96 5.58 15.02 1.92
CA ASP A 96 5.05 16.36 1.69
C ASP A 96 6.07 17.15 0.85
N ASP A 97 5.98 16.96 -0.48
CA ASP A 97 6.94 17.53 -1.43
C ASP A 97 6.91 19.06 -1.41
N ALA A 98 5.73 19.65 -1.28
CA ALA A 98 5.56 21.10 -1.21
C ALA A 98 6.35 21.71 -0.03
N LYS A 99 6.41 21.03 1.11
CA LYS A 99 7.10 21.48 2.33
C LYS A 99 8.50 20.91 2.51
N ASN A 100 9.00 20.11 1.56
CA ASN A 100 10.26 19.38 1.65
C ASN A 100 10.36 18.51 2.92
N ARG A 101 9.30 17.76 3.23
CA ARG A 101 9.26 16.89 4.40
C ARG A 101 8.95 15.45 4.01
N LEU A 102 9.81 14.55 4.46
CA LEU A 102 9.56 13.12 4.42
C LEU A 102 9.28 12.64 5.84
N TYR A 103 8.14 11.99 6.02
CA TYR A 103 7.75 11.34 7.26
C TYR A 103 8.06 9.85 7.15
N VAL A 104 8.88 9.35 8.06
CA VAL A 104 9.36 7.96 8.06
C VAL A 104 8.81 7.21 9.25
N GLY A 105 8.05 6.15 8.99
CA GLY A 105 7.50 5.28 10.02
C GLY A 105 8.58 4.40 10.64
N ASN A 106 8.70 4.46 11.96
CA ASN A 106 9.58 3.60 12.74
C ASN A 106 8.72 2.56 13.46
N THR A 107 8.41 1.47 12.77
CA THR A 107 7.42 0.47 13.18
C THR A 107 7.71 -0.09 14.57
N LEU A 108 8.95 -0.49 14.84
CA LEU A 108 9.36 -1.11 16.11
C LEU A 108 9.38 -0.14 17.28
N ASP A 109 9.39 1.17 17.01
CA ASP A 109 9.50 2.21 18.02
C ASP A 109 8.22 3.03 18.16
N LEU A 110 7.16 2.67 17.43
CA LEU A 110 5.87 3.37 17.40
C LEU A 110 6.05 4.89 17.29
N SER A 111 6.83 5.32 16.31
CA SER A 111 7.22 6.71 16.12
C SER A 111 7.37 7.07 14.66
N VAL A 112 7.40 8.36 14.37
CA VAL A 112 7.66 8.91 13.04
C VAL A 112 8.89 9.82 13.09
N THR A 113 9.87 9.56 12.23
CA THR A 113 11.01 10.46 12.03
C THR A 113 10.68 11.45 10.91
N VAL A 114 10.86 12.73 11.16
CA VAL A 114 10.66 13.81 10.19
C VAL A 114 12.00 14.19 9.59
N VAL A 115 12.11 14.10 8.27
CA VAL A 115 13.33 14.45 7.51
C VAL A 115 13.07 15.70 6.67
N ASP A 116 13.98 16.65 6.72
CA ASP A 116 14.07 17.76 5.77
C ASP A 116 14.84 17.26 4.54
N ILE A 117 14.14 17.00 3.44
CA ILE A 117 14.73 16.42 2.23
C ILE A 117 15.53 17.45 1.40
N GLN A 118 15.30 18.74 1.59
CA GLN A 118 16.10 19.80 0.96
C GLN A 118 17.48 19.91 1.63
N ARG A 119 17.52 19.77 2.98
CA ARG A 119 18.76 19.84 3.76
C ARG A 119 19.39 18.48 4.04
N ASN A 120 18.73 17.40 3.63
CA ASN A 120 19.15 16.03 3.85
C ASN A 120 19.48 15.75 5.33
N ARG A 121 18.57 16.09 6.25
CA ARG A 121 18.78 15.91 7.69
C ARG A 121 17.50 15.59 8.45
N VAL A 122 17.64 14.86 9.54
CA VAL A 122 16.56 14.65 10.50
C VAL A 122 16.23 15.95 11.21
N VAL A 123 14.95 16.28 11.26
CA VAL A 123 14.41 17.45 11.98
C VAL A 123 13.95 17.04 13.38
N ARG A 124 13.18 15.94 13.45
CA ARG A 124 12.57 15.50 14.71
C ARG A 124 12.15 14.04 14.62
N THR A 125 11.97 13.40 15.78
CA THR A 125 11.24 12.15 15.93
C THR A 125 10.01 12.41 16.80
N ILE A 126 8.84 11.97 16.30
CA ILE A 126 7.54 12.11 16.96
C ILE A 126 7.19 10.75 17.55
N GLN A 127 7.12 10.64 18.88
CA GLN A 127 6.60 9.45 19.54
C GLN A 127 5.07 9.46 19.44
N LEU A 128 4.47 8.40 18.87
CA LEU A 128 3.01 8.34 18.67
C LEU A 128 2.29 7.90 19.95
N MET A 129 2.88 6.95 20.67
CA MET A 129 2.36 6.47 21.96
C MET A 129 3.52 5.96 22.83
N GLY A 130 3.39 6.06 24.12
CA GLY A 130 4.34 5.49 25.08
C GLY A 130 4.21 3.97 25.20
N LYS A 131 5.23 3.32 25.75
CA LYS A 131 5.20 1.89 26.10
C LYS A 131 4.19 1.65 27.21
N LYS A 132 3.49 0.53 27.14
CA LYS A 132 2.59 0.02 28.20
C LYS A 132 3.17 -1.27 28.77
N LYS A 133 2.78 -1.60 30.00
CA LYS A 133 3.16 -2.86 30.64
C LYS A 133 2.47 -4.00 29.88
N SER A 134 3.26 -4.91 29.34
CA SER A 134 2.77 -6.10 28.62
C SER A 134 2.39 -7.22 29.60
N ALA A 135 1.82 -8.32 29.10
CA ALA A 135 1.41 -9.44 29.92
C ALA A 135 2.55 -10.06 30.76
N ASN A 136 3.78 -10.01 30.26
CA ASN A 136 4.97 -10.48 30.97
C ASN A 136 5.60 -9.41 31.88
N GLY A 137 4.91 -8.29 32.11
CA GLY A 137 5.34 -7.20 32.98
C GLY A 137 6.35 -6.23 32.38
N ARG A 138 6.88 -6.48 31.16
CA ARG A 138 7.88 -5.63 30.51
C ARG A 138 7.23 -4.48 29.72
N PRO A 139 7.87 -3.29 29.66
CA PRO A 139 7.37 -2.20 28.82
C PRO A 139 7.48 -2.57 27.34
N ALA A 140 6.34 -2.51 26.61
CA ALA A 140 6.27 -2.79 25.19
C ALA A 140 5.34 -1.80 24.48
N TYR A 141 5.55 -1.59 23.19
CA TYR A 141 4.59 -0.91 22.35
C TYR A 141 3.42 -1.85 22.03
N THR A 142 2.22 -1.29 21.92
CA THR A 142 0.98 -2.07 21.71
C THR A 142 0.55 -2.14 20.24
N HIS A 143 1.18 -1.37 19.39
CA HIS A 143 0.89 -1.29 17.97
C HIS A 143 2.18 -1.31 17.15
N ASP A 144 2.10 -1.85 15.95
CA ASP A 144 3.07 -1.66 14.88
C ASP A 144 2.58 -0.57 13.93
N LEU A 145 3.48 0.04 13.16
CA LEU A 145 3.11 0.98 12.11
C LEU A 145 3.23 0.34 10.74
N ARG A 146 2.42 0.82 9.77
CA ARG A 146 2.62 0.45 8.39
C ARG A 146 2.51 1.67 7.48
N GLU A 147 1.32 2.01 7.03
CA GLU A 147 1.09 3.07 6.06
C GLU A 147 1.00 4.43 6.73
N LEU A 148 1.50 5.42 6.00
CA LEU A 148 1.42 6.84 6.35
C LEU A 148 0.89 7.60 5.14
N VAL A 149 -0.03 8.55 5.37
CA VAL A 149 -0.47 9.50 4.33
C VAL A 149 -0.47 10.92 4.88
N VAL A 150 -0.03 11.88 4.06
CA VAL A 150 0.07 13.28 4.46
C VAL A 150 -0.98 14.12 3.74
N ASP A 151 -1.74 14.88 4.53
CA ASP A 151 -2.59 15.98 4.08
C ASP A 151 -1.82 17.29 4.25
N SER A 152 -1.13 17.67 3.19
CA SER A 152 -0.28 18.87 3.18
C SER A 152 -1.09 20.15 3.40
N ALA A 153 -2.29 20.24 2.81
CA ALA A 153 -3.15 21.42 2.89
C ALA A 153 -3.62 21.67 4.33
N ASN A 154 -4.04 20.61 5.03
CA ASN A 154 -4.55 20.69 6.40
C ASN A 154 -3.48 20.49 7.48
N ASN A 155 -2.21 20.29 7.09
CA ASN A 155 -1.08 20.01 7.98
C ASN A 155 -1.35 18.80 8.90
N ARG A 156 -1.78 17.70 8.29
CA ARG A 156 -2.03 16.45 8.99
C ARG A 156 -1.20 15.32 8.39
N LEU A 157 -0.76 14.44 9.27
CA LEU A 157 -0.24 13.13 8.89
C LEU A 157 -1.12 12.08 9.58
N TYR A 158 -1.59 11.14 8.81
CA TYR A 158 -2.36 10.00 9.28
C TYR A 158 -1.46 8.77 9.24
N VAL A 159 -1.44 8.00 10.32
CA VAL A 159 -0.58 6.83 10.47
C VAL A 159 -1.39 5.67 11.05
N THR A 160 -1.45 4.54 10.36
CA THR A 160 -2.07 3.34 10.92
C THR A 160 -1.19 2.72 12.00
N GLY A 161 -1.77 2.57 13.19
CA GLY A 161 -1.23 1.76 14.27
C GLY A 161 -2.00 0.44 14.32
N HIS A 162 -1.42 -0.64 13.83
CA HIS A 162 -2.12 -1.90 13.73
C HIS A 162 -1.82 -2.86 14.89
N SER A 163 -2.87 -3.49 15.40
CA SER A 163 -2.84 -4.42 16.52
C SER A 163 -3.99 -5.42 16.41
N GLU A 164 -3.77 -6.62 16.86
CA GLU A 164 -4.81 -7.66 16.97
C GLU A 164 -5.87 -7.31 18.02
N LYS A 165 -5.52 -6.45 18.98
CA LYS A 165 -6.40 -6.02 20.09
C LYS A 165 -7.15 -4.70 19.82
N GLY A 166 -7.10 -4.23 18.59
CA GLY A 166 -7.73 -2.98 18.16
C GLY A 166 -6.73 -2.05 17.47
N SER A 167 -6.85 -1.95 16.15
CA SER A 167 -6.08 -1.00 15.35
C SER A 167 -6.63 0.42 15.49
N VAL A 168 -5.74 1.40 15.34
CA VAL A 168 -6.03 2.82 15.53
C VAL A 168 -5.46 3.66 14.39
N LEU A 169 -5.99 4.87 14.19
CA LEU A 169 -5.39 5.88 13.34
C LEU A 169 -4.82 6.99 14.22
N PHE A 170 -3.52 7.21 14.14
CA PHE A 170 -2.88 8.37 14.74
C PHE A 170 -3.02 9.57 13.81
N VAL A 171 -3.45 10.71 14.36
CA VAL A 171 -3.51 12.00 13.68
C VAL A 171 -2.43 12.90 14.25
N VAL A 172 -1.49 13.30 13.40
CA VAL A 172 -0.35 14.14 13.79
C VAL A 172 -0.51 15.54 13.18
N ASP A 173 -0.35 16.57 13.99
CA ASP A 173 -0.17 17.94 13.52
C ASP A 173 1.26 18.11 13.00
N THR A 174 1.43 18.31 11.69
CA THR A 174 2.74 18.40 11.06
C THR A 174 3.45 19.75 11.27
N ARG A 175 2.74 20.80 11.66
CA ARG A 175 3.35 22.08 12.06
C ARG A 175 3.98 21.97 13.44
N ARG A 176 3.26 21.35 14.38
CA ARG A 176 3.71 21.20 15.77
C ARG A 176 4.50 19.92 16.02
N ASN A 177 4.52 19.00 15.04
CA ASN A 177 5.15 17.68 15.13
C ASN A 177 4.71 16.91 16.39
N ARG A 178 3.40 16.80 16.60
CA ARG A 178 2.81 16.09 17.74
C ARG A 178 1.51 15.39 17.38
N VAL A 179 1.23 14.28 18.06
CA VAL A 179 -0.08 13.63 17.98
C VAL A 179 -1.14 14.55 18.56
N ILE A 180 -2.25 14.71 17.86
CA ILE A 180 -3.42 15.50 18.30
C ILE A 180 -4.63 14.63 18.56
N LYS A 181 -4.70 13.43 17.96
CA LYS A 181 -5.80 12.49 18.13
C LYS A 181 -5.31 11.07 17.89
N THR A 182 -5.89 10.12 18.59
CA THR A 182 -5.85 8.69 18.28
C THR A 182 -7.28 8.24 18.08
N ILE A 183 -7.60 7.79 16.88
CA ILE A 183 -8.94 7.34 16.49
C ILE A 183 -8.99 5.82 16.61
N PRO A 184 -9.74 5.23 17.53
CA PRO A 184 -9.91 3.80 17.65
C PRO A 184 -10.91 3.27 16.61
N GLY A 185 -11.08 1.95 16.57
CA GLY A 185 -12.16 1.31 15.82
C GLY A 185 -11.77 0.92 14.39
N LEU A 186 -10.48 0.74 14.10
CA LEU A 186 -10.03 0.21 12.80
C LEU A 186 -10.10 -1.32 12.72
N GLY A 187 -10.75 -1.98 13.67
CA GLY A 187 -10.93 -3.42 13.77
C GLY A 187 -9.95 -4.11 14.72
N ASN A 188 -10.34 -5.28 15.24
CA ASN A 188 -9.51 -6.12 16.11
C ASN A 188 -8.61 -7.03 15.26
N ALA A 189 -7.93 -6.47 14.30
CA ALA A 189 -6.98 -7.10 13.41
C ALA A 189 -5.99 -6.07 12.90
N LYS A 190 -4.88 -6.52 12.31
CA LYS A 190 -3.92 -5.61 11.65
C LYS A 190 -4.63 -4.82 10.54
N ALA A 191 -4.37 -3.52 10.46
CA ALA A 191 -4.93 -2.58 9.48
C ALA A 191 -3.80 -2.06 8.56
N PRO A 192 -3.40 -2.83 7.52
CA PRO A 192 -2.21 -2.53 6.73
C PRO A 192 -2.39 -1.43 5.68
N GLY A 193 -3.59 -1.25 5.12
CA GLY A 193 -3.83 -0.31 4.03
C GLY A 193 -4.29 1.06 4.52
N LEU A 194 -3.92 2.13 3.81
CA LEU A 194 -4.32 3.50 4.11
C LEU A 194 -4.28 4.37 2.85
N VAL A 195 -5.34 5.12 2.59
CA VAL A 195 -5.37 6.14 1.54
C VAL A 195 -6.20 7.34 1.99
N LEU A 196 -5.85 8.51 1.50
CA LEU A 196 -6.51 9.79 1.78
C LEU A 196 -7.22 10.31 0.53
N ASP A 197 -8.50 10.61 0.67
CA ASP A 197 -9.22 11.55 -0.20
C ASP A 197 -9.10 12.96 0.41
N ALA A 198 -8.12 13.71 -0.03
CA ALA A 198 -7.88 15.04 0.52
C ALA A 198 -8.99 16.05 0.17
N LYS A 199 -9.69 15.87 -0.97
CA LYS A 199 -10.79 16.75 -1.42
C LYS A 199 -12.09 16.44 -0.69
N GLY A 200 -12.44 15.16 -0.59
CA GLY A 200 -13.63 14.71 0.13
C GLY A 200 -13.47 14.71 1.65
N GLY A 201 -12.25 14.87 2.14
CA GLY A 201 -11.98 14.86 3.58
C GLY A 201 -12.16 13.48 4.22
N LEU A 202 -11.82 12.41 3.50
CA LEU A 202 -11.96 11.04 3.96
C LEU A 202 -10.62 10.30 4.00
N VAL A 203 -10.47 9.44 4.98
CA VAL A 203 -9.40 8.44 5.04
C VAL A 203 -10.04 7.06 4.95
N PHE A 204 -9.54 6.23 4.06
CA PHE A 204 -9.93 4.83 3.96
C PHE A 204 -8.78 3.95 4.48
N THR A 205 -9.12 2.97 5.29
CA THR A 205 -8.16 1.94 5.76
C THR A 205 -8.77 0.56 5.62
N SER A 206 -7.96 -0.41 5.28
CA SER A 206 -8.36 -1.82 5.24
C SER A 206 -7.76 -2.60 6.41
N ASN A 207 -8.41 -3.68 6.83
CA ASN A 207 -7.91 -4.55 7.88
C ASN A 207 -8.02 -6.05 7.53
N LEU A 208 -7.31 -6.90 8.26
CA LEU A 208 -7.29 -8.35 8.02
C LEU A 208 -8.57 -9.09 8.48
N LEU A 209 -9.63 -8.37 8.86
CA LEU A 209 -11.00 -8.91 8.92
C LEU A 209 -11.70 -8.81 7.56
N GLY A 210 -11.03 -8.24 6.55
CA GLY A 210 -11.60 -7.98 5.24
C GLY A 210 -12.54 -6.78 5.23
N GLU A 211 -12.34 -5.83 6.12
CA GLU A 211 -13.14 -4.61 6.19
C GLU A 211 -12.42 -3.43 5.56
N VAL A 212 -13.17 -2.51 4.98
CA VAL A 212 -12.76 -1.13 4.72
C VAL A 212 -13.44 -0.23 5.73
N VAL A 213 -12.68 0.58 6.44
CA VAL A 213 -13.15 1.53 7.44
C VAL A 213 -12.95 2.94 6.90
N VAL A 214 -13.99 3.76 6.95
CA VAL A 214 -14.00 5.15 6.48
C VAL A 214 -13.96 6.09 7.67
N ILE A 215 -13.02 7.02 7.65
CA ILE A 215 -12.81 8.02 8.69
C ILE A 215 -13.00 9.41 8.07
N ASP A 216 -13.87 10.22 8.65
CA ASP A 216 -14.00 11.63 8.30
C ASP A 216 -12.89 12.44 8.98
N THR A 217 -12.13 13.21 8.19
CA THR A 217 -10.96 13.96 8.67
C THR A 217 -11.33 15.20 9.48
N LYS A 218 -12.53 15.75 9.29
CA LYS A 218 -13.03 16.93 10.00
C LYS A 218 -13.53 16.58 11.38
N THR A 219 -14.37 15.54 11.48
CA THR A 219 -14.89 15.04 12.76
C THR A 219 -13.89 14.17 13.50
N GLN A 220 -12.90 13.62 12.79
CA GLN A 220 -11.90 12.67 13.28
C GLN A 220 -12.55 11.46 13.94
N ALA A 221 -13.51 10.87 13.24
CA ALA A 221 -14.28 9.71 13.69
C ALA A 221 -14.51 8.72 12.53
N VAL A 222 -14.67 7.45 12.88
CA VAL A 222 -15.15 6.42 11.94
C VAL A 222 -16.61 6.73 11.59
N THR A 223 -16.91 6.84 10.30
CA THR A 223 -18.25 7.14 9.79
C THR A 223 -18.92 5.97 9.10
N GLN A 224 -18.13 5.10 8.45
CA GLN A 224 -18.66 3.95 7.74
C GLN A 224 -17.72 2.76 7.86
N ARG A 225 -18.26 1.56 7.60
CA ARG A 225 -17.53 0.31 7.53
C ARG A 225 -18.16 -0.60 6.50
N PHE A 226 -17.35 -1.12 5.60
CA PHE A 226 -17.77 -2.07 4.57
C PHE A 226 -17.13 -3.42 4.83
N GLN A 227 -17.92 -4.49 4.88
CA GLN A 227 -17.41 -5.85 4.83
C GLN A 227 -17.18 -6.23 3.37
N THR A 228 -15.94 -6.56 3.04
CA THR A 228 -15.56 -6.99 1.70
C THR A 228 -15.43 -8.50 1.61
N ARG A 229 -15.26 -9.03 0.39
CA ARG A 229 -14.91 -10.44 0.16
C ARG A 229 -13.39 -10.69 0.18
N SER A 230 -12.57 -9.69 0.48
CA SER A 230 -11.12 -9.85 0.62
C SER A 230 -10.77 -10.44 1.97
N ASP A 231 -9.80 -11.35 2.00
CA ASP A 231 -9.24 -11.88 3.25
C ASP A 231 -7.96 -11.13 3.66
N GLN A 232 -7.17 -10.70 2.67
CA GLN A 232 -5.87 -10.09 2.91
C GLN A 232 -5.74 -8.73 2.19
N PRO A 233 -6.59 -7.74 2.55
CA PRO A 233 -6.54 -6.41 1.95
C PRO A 233 -5.31 -5.67 2.45
N MET A 234 -4.22 -5.66 1.65
CA MET A 234 -2.91 -5.16 2.09
C MET A 234 -2.71 -3.68 1.81
N ASN A 235 -2.96 -3.24 0.58
CA ASN A 235 -2.87 -1.83 0.21
C ASN A 235 -4.14 -1.39 -0.50
N ILE A 236 -4.39 -0.09 -0.45
CA ILE A 236 -5.60 0.54 -0.96
C ILE A 236 -5.22 1.82 -1.72
N ALA A 237 -5.82 2.03 -2.90
CA ALA A 237 -5.76 3.27 -3.65
C ALA A 237 -7.18 3.78 -3.92
N TYR A 238 -7.33 5.08 -4.07
CA TYR A 238 -8.61 5.74 -4.30
C TYR A 238 -8.57 6.57 -5.56
N ASP A 239 -9.57 6.41 -6.39
CA ASP A 239 -9.83 7.22 -7.58
C ASP A 239 -10.93 8.24 -7.25
N SER A 240 -10.54 9.48 -7.14
CA SER A 240 -11.43 10.58 -6.77
C SER A 240 -12.43 10.92 -7.89
N ALA A 241 -12.07 10.67 -9.15
CA ALA A 241 -12.90 10.98 -10.30
C ALA A 241 -14.05 9.98 -10.47
N THR A 242 -13.80 8.71 -10.20
CA THR A 242 -14.78 7.63 -10.37
C THR A 242 -15.35 7.10 -9.06
N GLN A 243 -14.91 7.61 -7.92
CA GLN A 243 -15.29 7.17 -6.57
C GLN A 243 -15.08 5.66 -6.38
N ARG A 244 -13.91 5.15 -6.79
CA ARG A 244 -13.53 3.75 -6.70
C ARG A 244 -12.38 3.54 -5.74
N LEU A 245 -12.45 2.45 -4.99
CA LEU A 245 -11.34 1.93 -4.21
C LEU A 245 -10.76 0.70 -4.93
N PHE A 246 -9.44 0.67 -5.03
CA PHE A 246 -8.68 -0.49 -5.51
C PHE A 246 -7.93 -1.08 -4.32
N ILE A 247 -8.07 -2.37 -4.09
CA ILE A 247 -7.52 -3.04 -2.92
C ILE A 247 -6.77 -4.29 -3.37
N THR A 248 -5.51 -4.45 -2.97
CA THR A 248 -4.80 -5.72 -3.19
C THR A 248 -5.28 -6.77 -2.18
N ASP A 249 -5.76 -7.91 -2.68
CA ASP A 249 -6.09 -9.09 -1.88
C ASP A 249 -4.99 -10.14 -2.10
N GLN A 250 -4.09 -10.26 -1.12
CA GLN A 250 -2.76 -10.85 -1.33
C GLN A 250 -2.78 -12.36 -1.54
N GLY A 251 -3.54 -13.11 -0.75
CA GLY A 251 -3.66 -14.57 -0.89
C GLY A 251 -2.41 -15.36 -0.50
N LEU A 252 -1.62 -14.88 0.45
CA LEU A 252 -0.45 -15.58 0.95
C LEU A 252 -0.81 -16.56 2.08
N LYS A 253 -0.40 -17.83 1.93
CA LYS A 253 -0.66 -18.89 2.92
C LYS A 253 -0.20 -18.51 4.33
N MET A 254 0.98 -17.90 4.47
CA MET A 254 1.49 -17.49 5.79
C MET A 254 0.57 -16.47 6.50
N ILE A 255 -0.11 -15.59 5.74
CA ILE A 255 -1.08 -14.64 6.30
C ILE A 255 -2.38 -15.36 6.64
N THR A 256 -2.83 -16.28 5.80
CA THR A 256 -4.00 -17.15 6.12
C THR A 256 -3.77 -17.94 7.41
N ASP A 257 -2.58 -18.54 7.56
CA ASP A 257 -2.20 -19.28 8.77
C ASP A 257 -2.17 -18.37 10.01
N TYR A 258 -1.68 -17.13 9.84
CA TYR A 258 -1.72 -16.12 10.90
C TYR A 258 -3.16 -15.71 11.25
N GLN A 259 -4.02 -15.45 10.25
CA GLN A 259 -5.43 -15.10 10.47
C GLN A 259 -6.18 -16.21 11.20
N ALA A 260 -5.96 -17.48 10.81
CA ALA A 260 -6.58 -18.63 11.44
C ALA A 260 -6.20 -18.80 12.93
N LYS A 261 -5.01 -18.31 13.32
CA LYS A 261 -4.53 -18.34 14.72
C LYS A 261 -4.98 -17.13 15.53
N SER A 262 -5.10 -15.96 14.88
CA SER A 262 -5.26 -14.68 15.57
C SER A 262 -6.69 -14.13 15.54
N ILE A 263 -7.53 -14.63 14.63
CA ILE A 263 -8.91 -14.18 14.44
C ILE A 263 -9.85 -15.34 14.78
N GLU A 264 -10.63 -15.18 15.83
CA GLU A 264 -11.60 -16.18 16.26
C GLU A 264 -12.63 -16.45 15.16
N GLY A 265 -12.87 -17.72 14.85
CA GLY A 265 -13.83 -18.14 13.83
C GLY A 265 -13.45 -17.79 12.38
N PHE A 266 -12.19 -17.43 12.12
CA PHE A 266 -11.73 -17.11 10.77
C PHE A 266 -12.03 -18.26 9.79
N LYS A 267 -12.70 -17.90 8.68
CA LYS A 267 -12.88 -18.74 7.52
C LYS A 267 -12.52 -17.95 6.28
N SER A 268 -11.63 -18.50 5.46
CA SER A 268 -11.25 -17.86 4.19
C SER A 268 -12.48 -17.75 3.27
N ARG A 269 -12.65 -16.57 2.69
CA ARG A 269 -13.75 -16.23 1.77
C ARG A 269 -13.29 -16.22 0.33
N HIS A 270 -11.98 -15.99 0.11
CA HIS A 270 -11.40 -15.91 -1.22
C HIS A 270 -9.90 -16.24 -1.19
N PRO A 271 -9.37 -16.95 -2.21
CA PRO A 271 -7.95 -17.31 -2.28
C PRO A 271 -7.00 -16.10 -2.51
N GLY A 272 -7.53 -14.89 -2.71
CA GLY A 272 -6.73 -13.70 -3.00
C GLY A 272 -6.19 -13.65 -4.43
N LYS A 273 -4.96 -13.15 -4.61
CA LYS A 273 -4.26 -13.00 -5.91
C LYS A 273 -5.05 -12.10 -6.88
N ARG A 274 -5.57 -10.99 -6.37
CA ARG A 274 -6.43 -10.09 -7.15
C ARG A 274 -6.35 -8.63 -6.67
N ILE A 275 -6.85 -7.75 -7.51
CA ILE A 275 -7.30 -6.42 -7.11
C ILE A 275 -8.82 -6.50 -6.96
N LEU A 276 -9.31 -6.08 -5.81
CA LEU A 276 -10.72 -5.88 -5.57
C LEU A 276 -11.07 -4.41 -5.85
N VAL A 277 -12.04 -4.17 -6.72
CA VAL A 277 -12.54 -2.83 -7.06
C VAL A 277 -13.88 -2.63 -6.40
N LEU A 278 -13.99 -1.59 -5.57
CA LEU A 278 -15.22 -1.27 -4.83
C LEU A 278 -15.72 0.13 -5.17
N ASN A 279 -17.02 0.32 -5.06
CA ASN A 279 -17.61 1.65 -4.93
C ASN A 279 -17.25 2.24 -3.56
N ALA A 280 -16.61 3.40 -3.52
CA ALA A 280 -16.11 4.01 -2.29
C ALA A 280 -17.23 4.51 -1.35
N ASN A 281 -18.43 4.74 -1.88
CA ASN A 281 -19.57 5.25 -1.10
C ASN A 281 -20.42 4.12 -0.50
N THR A 282 -20.53 2.98 -1.20
CA THR A 282 -21.41 1.87 -0.79
C THR A 282 -20.65 0.65 -0.30
N GLY A 283 -19.37 0.50 -0.68
CA GLY A 283 -18.57 -0.69 -0.42
C GLY A 283 -18.90 -1.88 -1.34
N GLU A 284 -19.80 -1.70 -2.32
CA GLU A 284 -20.17 -2.75 -3.28
C GLU A 284 -19.00 -3.12 -4.18
N GLU A 285 -18.83 -4.41 -4.43
CA GLU A 285 -17.85 -4.94 -5.36
C GLU A 285 -18.25 -4.62 -6.80
N ILE A 286 -17.42 -3.84 -7.49
CA ILE A 286 -17.59 -3.53 -8.92
C ILE A 286 -16.91 -4.61 -9.76
N LYS A 287 -15.68 -5.01 -9.38
CA LYS A 287 -14.89 -5.98 -10.16
C LYS A 287 -13.86 -6.69 -9.28
N SER A 288 -13.57 -7.93 -9.64
CA SER A 288 -12.42 -8.71 -9.18
C SER A 288 -11.46 -8.88 -10.36
N VAL A 289 -10.23 -8.38 -10.23
CA VAL A 289 -9.22 -8.39 -11.30
C VAL A 289 -8.10 -9.33 -10.91
N PRO A 290 -7.91 -10.47 -11.58
CA PRO A 290 -6.81 -11.38 -11.30
C PRO A 290 -5.46 -10.71 -11.51
N VAL A 291 -4.49 -11.01 -10.63
CA VAL A 291 -3.11 -10.56 -10.74
C VAL A 291 -2.13 -11.66 -10.39
N SER A 292 -0.86 -11.46 -10.66
CA SER A 292 0.22 -12.36 -10.29
C SER A 292 0.32 -12.55 -8.77
N ASP A 293 0.99 -13.59 -8.31
CA ASP A 293 1.00 -14.06 -6.92
C ASP A 293 1.52 -13.02 -5.92
N GLY A 294 0.76 -12.85 -4.84
CA GLY A 294 1.13 -11.99 -3.71
C GLY A 294 1.09 -10.50 -4.03
N PRO A 295 -0.01 -9.95 -4.59
CA PRO A 295 -0.14 -8.52 -4.83
C PRO A 295 0.01 -7.75 -3.52
N LEU A 296 0.79 -6.66 -3.55
CA LEU A 296 1.11 -5.90 -2.35
C LEU A 296 0.85 -4.40 -2.52
N ALA A 297 1.74 -3.68 -3.19
CA ALA A 297 1.57 -2.24 -3.36
C ALA A 297 0.69 -1.91 -4.56
N LEU A 298 -0.05 -0.82 -4.41
CA LEU A 298 -0.86 -0.19 -5.45
C LEU A 298 -0.43 1.26 -5.63
N ARG A 299 -0.38 1.72 -6.87
CA ARG A 299 -0.27 3.14 -7.21
C ARG A 299 -1.22 3.45 -8.35
N LEU A 300 -2.10 4.44 -8.15
CA LEU A 300 -2.98 4.97 -9.19
C LEU A 300 -2.35 6.23 -9.80
N ASP A 301 -2.34 6.29 -11.12
CA ASP A 301 -2.13 7.48 -11.94
C ASP A 301 -3.48 7.88 -12.53
N GLU A 302 -4.15 8.82 -11.87
CA GLU A 302 -5.48 9.28 -12.30
C GLU A 302 -5.41 9.98 -13.67
N GLN A 303 -4.30 10.67 -13.96
CA GLN A 303 -4.14 11.43 -15.20
C GLN A 303 -4.05 10.50 -16.43
N ARG A 304 -3.29 9.41 -16.31
CA ARG A 304 -3.10 8.44 -17.39
C ARG A 304 -4.06 7.26 -17.32
N LYS A 305 -4.90 7.21 -16.28
CA LYS A 305 -5.82 6.10 -16.01
C LYS A 305 -5.07 4.76 -15.95
N ARG A 306 -4.01 4.73 -15.13
CA ARG A 306 -3.17 3.55 -14.94
C ARG A 306 -3.15 3.13 -13.48
N LEU A 307 -3.20 1.83 -13.29
CA LEU A 307 -3.04 1.22 -11.97
C LEU A 307 -1.82 0.30 -12.00
N TYR A 308 -0.86 0.59 -11.15
CA TYR A 308 0.39 -0.16 -11.01
C TYR A 308 0.31 -1.04 -9.78
N VAL A 309 0.71 -2.31 -9.91
CA VAL A 309 0.61 -3.30 -8.84
C VAL A 309 1.89 -4.12 -8.76
N THR A 310 2.49 -4.17 -7.57
CA THR A 310 3.57 -5.12 -7.31
C THR A 310 3.00 -6.46 -6.87
N SER A 311 3.52 -7.55 -7.42
CA SER A 311 3.21 -8.92 -7.02
C SER A 311 4.47 -9.60 -6.50
N ARG A 312 4.57 -9.70 -5.15
CA ARG A 312 5.82 -10.13 -4.48
C ARG A 312 6.25 -11.53 -4.86
N ALA A 313 5.37 -12.52 -4.69
CA ALA A 313 5.67 -13.92 -5.00
C ALA A 313 5.71 -14.15 -6.52
N GLY A 314 4.97 -13.35 -7.29
CA GLY A 314 4.98 -13.37 -8.75
C GLY A 314 6.17 -12.65 -9.38
N ALA A 315 7.05 -12.01 -8.59
CA ALA A 315 8.23 -11.30 -9.08
C ALA A 315 7.94 -10.33 -10.23
N GLN A 316 6.85 -9.56 -10.12
CA GLN A 316 6.31 -8.78 -11.24
C GLN A 316 5.72 -7.45 -10.79
N VAL A 317 5.78 -6.45 -11.67
CA VAL A 317 4.90 -5.27 -11.66
C VAL A 317 3.93 -5.40 -12.83
N SER A 318 2.65 -5.23 -12.55
CA SER A 318 1.59 -5.20 -13.55
C SER A 318 1.06 -3.78 -13.74
N VAL A 319 0.81 -3.40 -15.00
CA VAL A 319 0.21 -2.11 -15.38
C VAL A 319 -1.15 -2.37 -15.98
N PHE A 320 -2.19 -1.91 -15.30
CA PHE A 320 -3.56 -2.04 -15.75
C PHE A 320 -4.11 -0.69 -16.22
N ASP A 321 -5.07 -0.75 -17.11
CA ASP A 321 -6.00 0.35 -17.34
C ASP A 321 -6.97 0.42 -16.15
N SER A 322 -7.08 1.58 -15.48
CA SER A 322 -7.89 1.70 -14.26
C SER A 322 -9.41 1.78 -14.51
N GLU A 323 -9.84 1.98 -15.75
CA GLU A 323 -11.25 2.03 -16.12
C GLU A 323 -11.76 0.69 -16.66
N THR A 324 -11.00 0.09 -17.58
CA THR A 324 -11.37 -1.19 -18.22
C THR A 324 -10.82 -2.40 -17.47
N TYR A 325 -9.85 -2.19 -16.59
CA TYR A 325 -9.12 -3.23 -15.82
C TYR A 325 -8.30 -4.18 -16.71
N ALA A 326 -8.09 -3.85 -17.97
CA ALA A 326 -7.27 -4.63 -18.86
C ALA A 326 -5.80 -4.56 -18.46
N LEU A 327 -5.10 -5.70 -18.44
CA LEU A 327 -3.65 -5.75 -18.26
C LEU A 327 -2.97 -5.20 -19.53
N LEU A 328 -2.23 -4.11 -19.39
CA LEU A 328 -1.54 -3.44 -20.49
C LEU A 328 -0.11 -3.91 -20.64
N HIS A 329 0.64 -3.88 -19.54
CA HIS A 329 2.06 -4.21 -19.53
C HIS A 329 2.41 -5.02 -18.28
N SER A 330 3.48 -5.80 -18.38
CA SER A 330 4.13 -6.47 -17.27
C SER A 330 5.61 -6.13 -17.23
N VAL A 331 6.19 -6.14 -16.06
CA VAL A 331 7.63 -5.96 -15.83
C VAL A 331 8.08 -7.09 -14.92
N ASN A 332 8.96 -7.94 -15.41
CA ASN A 332 9.57 -8.97 -14.58
C ASN A 332 10.69 -8.34 -13.74
N LEU A 333 10.70 -8.60 -12.46
CA LEU A 333 11.69 -8.14 -11.50
C LEU A 333 12.25 -9.32 -10.72
N PRO A 334 13.40 -9.16 -10.05
CA PRO A 334 13.80 -10.13 -9.03
C PRO A 334 12.72 -10.28 -7.96
N PRO A 335 12.60 -11.44 -7.29
CA PRO A 335 11.73 -11.57 -6.12
C PRO A 335 12.24 -10.60 -5.05
N PHE A 336 11.45 -9.95 -4.45
CA PHE A 336 10.13 -9.66 -4.06
C PHE A 336 9.84 -8.15 -4.23
N PRO A 337 9.25 -7.66 -5.32
CA PRO A 337 8.89 -6.26 -5.48
C PRO A 337 7.90 -5.85 -4.38
N GLN A 338 8.08 -4.63 -3.84
CA GLN A 338 7.35 -4.24 -2.63
C GLN A 338 6.62 -2.91 -2.76
N SER A 339 7.31 -1.78 -2.82
CA SER A 339 6.71 -0.44 -2.82
C SER A 339 6.89 0.24 -4.16
N ILE A 340 6.01 1.19 -4.49
CA ILE A 340 5.98 1.91 -5.77
C ILE A 340 5.98 3.42 -5.52
N ALA A 341 6.85 4.14 -6.23
CA ALA A 341 6.74 5.59 -6.43
C ALA A 341 6.70 5.91 -7.93
N LEU A 342 6.05 6.99 -8.30
CA LEU A 342 5.87 7.43 -9.68
C LEU A 342 6.42 8.84 -9.88
N ASP A 343 7.28 9.01 -10.87
CA ASP A 343 7.55 10.29 -11.50
C ASP A 343 6.50 10.50 -12.60
N GLU A 344 5.45 11.24 -12.25
CA GLU A 344 4.34 11.49 -13.17
C GLU A 344 4.78 12.30 -14.39
N ALA A 345 5.75 13.21 -14.25
CA ALA A 345 6.19 14.05 -15.35
C ALA A 345 6.95 13.27 -16.42
N ARG A 346 7.85 12.38 -16.00
CA ARG A 346 8.67 11.57 -16.91
C ARG A 346 8.09 10.19 -17.22
N ASN A 347 6.95 9.85 -16.61
CA ASN A 347 6.31 8.54 -16.72
C ASN A 347 7.26 7.39 -16.33
N VAL A 348 7.89 7.51 -15.15
CA VAL A 348 8.86 6.55 -14.61
C VAL A 348 8.37 5.98 -13.30
N LEU A 349 8.36 4.66 -13.18
CA LEU A 349 8.15 3.97 -11.91
C LEU A 349 9.48 3.67 -11.24
N PHE A 350 9.49 3.83 -9.91
CA PHE A 350 10.52 3.32 -9.01
C PHE A 350 9.90 2.26 -8.10
N VAL A 351 10.58 1.13 -7.97
CA VAL A 351 10.07 -0.02 -7.20
C VAL A 351 11.16 -0.52 -6.27
N THR A 352 10.87 -0.66 -4.97
CA THR A 352 11.76 -1.37 -4.07
C THR A 352 11.61 -2.87 -4.26
N VAL A 353 12.73 -3.59 -4.31
CA VAL A 353 12.78 -5.04 -4.49
C VAL A 353 13.61 -5.64 -3.35
N LYS A 354 12.99 -6.53 -2.58
CA LYS A 354 13.67 -7.24 -1.49
C LYS A 354 14.51 -8.37 -2.06
N ALA A 355 15.72 -8.51 -1.56
CA ALA A 355 16.57 -9.64 -1.91
C ALA A 355 16.04 -10.96 -1.34
N ASP A 356 16.30 -12.05 -2.04
CA ASP A 356 16.11 -13.39 -1.50
C ASP A 356 17.27 -13.73 -0.55
N THR A 357 17.04 -13.57 0.74
CA THR A 357 18.02 -13.83 1.79
C THR A 357 18.07 -15.28 2.24
N SER A 358 17.33 -16.18 1.59
CA SER A 358 17.27 -17.60 1.96
C SER A 358 18.61 -18.33 1.76
N LYS A 359 19.48 -17.83 0.87
CA LYS A 359 20.74 -18.49 0.49
C LYS A 359 21.90 -18.13 1.41
N ASP A 360 22.13 -16.84 1.70
CA ASP A 360 23.31 -16.41 2.47
C ASP A 360 23.04 -15.28 3.47
N GLY A 361 21.88 -14.63 3.38
CA GLY A 361 21.52 -13.50 4.24
C GLY A 361 22.37 -12.23 4.01
N LEU A 362 23.22 -12.22 2.98
CA LEU A 362 24.16 -11.13 2.70
C LEU A 362 23.69 -10.20 1.60
N ALA A 363 22.78 -10.65 0.74
CA ALA A 363 22.30 -9.90 -0.40
C ALA A 363 21.66 -8.57 0.01
N GLU A 364 21.94 -7.53 -0.75
CA GLU A 364 21.32 -6.22 -0.62
C GLU A 364 20.00 -6.18 -1.37
N ASP A 365 19.07 -5.40 -0.86
CA ASP A 365 17.83 -5.08 -1.55
C ASP A 365 18.10 -4.01 -2.60
N SER A 366 17.34 -4.00 -3.69
CA SER A 366 17.54 -3.13 -4.83
C SER A 366 16.36 -2.17 -5.06
N VAL A 367 16.60 -1.12 -5.85
CA VAL A 367 15.56 -0.28 -6.45
C VAL A 367 15.57 -0.52 -7.96
N ALA A 368 14.39 -0.76 -8.52
CA ALA A 368 14.19 -0.83 -9.96
C ALA A 368 13.63 0.50 -10.48
N ARG A 369 14.08 0.88 -11.69
CA ARG A 369 13.58 1.99 -12.49
C ARG A 369 12.97 1.42 -13.77
N ILE A 370 11.75 1.82 -14.05
CA ILE A 370 10.96 1.33 -15.18
C ILE A 370 10.48 2.54 -15.98
N GLN A 371 10.94 2.66 -17.23
CA GLN A 371 10.37 3.64 -18.15
C GLN A 371 9.04 3.10 -18.67
N LEU A 372 7.98 3.86 -18.46
CA LEU A 372 6.65 3.53 -18.97
C LEU A 372 6.44 4.16 -20.36
N PRO A 373 5.63 3.51 -21.23
CA PRO A 373 5.30 4.05 -22.56
C PRO A 373 4.37 5.27 -22.51
#